data_c95732b8da2d5343b7c25a87fcb3743f
#
_entry.id   c95732b8da2d5343b7c25a87fcb3743f
#
_cell.length_a   1.000
_cell.length_b   1.000
_cell.length_c   1.000
_cell.angle_alpha   90.00
_cell.angle_beta   90.00
_cell.angle_gamma   90.00
#
_symmetry.space_group_name_H-M   'P 1'
#
loop_
_entity.id
_entity.type
_entity.pdbx_description
1 polymer ?
#
loop_
_entity_poly.entity_id
_entity_poly.type
_entity_poly.pdbx_seq_one_letter_code
_entity_poly.pdbx_strand_id
1 'polypeptide(L)'
;AQKVKDSEFRKLITWMHLKTTRNGASFNEYKKFIEQNDYYPRINRIRYLAEEKIYLRNNSPTSIINWFEKYPPLGGLGKIKLAEAYLEQGKLDEVKKLVKDGWRTAEIRKNDLGYYRAKFKKFLNSDDHIKRADYLAWEKKYWDLKRMLKYLPTDQRALYNARPVSYTHLRAHETTCH
;
A
#
# COMPACT_ATOMS: atom_id res chain seq x y z
N ALA A 1 -23.39 -8.41 -11.30
CA ALA A 1 -22.94 -9.75 -11.72
C ALA A 1 -23.92 -10.87 -11.34
N GLN A 2 -24.58 -10.79 -10.17
CA GLN A 2 -25.49 -11.86 -9.68
C GLN A 2 -26.69 -12.18 -10.58
N LYS A 3 -27.15 -11.21 -11.40
CA LYS A 3 -28.29 -11.39 -12.31
C LYS A 3 -27.94 -12.06 -13.66
N VAL A 4 -26.65 -12.28 -13.94
CA VAL A 4 -26.18 -12.87 -15.20
C VAL A 4 -26.15 -14.38 -15.04
N LYS A 5 -26.83 -15.10 -15.96
CA LYS A 5 -26.92 -16.58 -15.94
C LYS A 5 -25.63 -17.25 -16.42
N ASP A 6 -24.97 -16.68 -17.42
CA ASP A 6 -23.70 -17.20 -17.94
C ASP A 6 -22.55 -17.03 -16.92
N SER A 7 -21.92 -18.15 -16.57
CA SER A 7 -20.84 -18.19 -15.55
C SER A 7 -19.58 -17.46 -16.01
N GLU A 8 -19.20 -17.60 -17.30
CA GLU A 8 -17.98 -16.97 -17.83
C GLU A 8 -18.14 -15.46 -17.95
N PHE A 9 -19.31 -15.02 -18.41
CA PHE A 9 -19.63 -13.60 -18.47
C PHE A 9 -19.69 -12.97 -17.07
N ARG A 10 -20.17 -13.70 -16.08
CA ARG A 10 -20.14 -13.27 -14.66
C ARG A 10 -18.72 -13.12 -14.14
N LYS A 11 -17.83 -14.06 -14.46
CA LYS A 11 -16.40 -13.97 -14.11
C LYS A 11 -15.76 -12.72 -14.74
N LEU A 12 -16.02 -12.46 -16.02
CA LEU A 12 -15.54 -11.29 -16.73
C LEU A 12 -15.98 -9.98 -16.06
N ILE A 13 -17.26 -9.84 -15.74
CA ILE A 13 -17.79 -8.67 -15.04
C ILE A 13 -17.12 -8.50 -13.68
N THR A 14 -16.95 -9.59 -12.93
CA THR A 14 -16.27 -9.57 -11.61
C THR A 14 -14.81 -9.13 -11.76
N TRP A 15 -14.09 -9.68 -12.74
CA TRP A 15 -12.72 -9.26 -13.03
C TRP A 15 -12.62 -7.77 -13.38
N MET A 16 -13.52 -7.27 -14.24
CA MET A 16 -13.57 -5.84 -14.60
C MET A 16 -13.81 -4.97 -13.37
N HIS A 17 -14.71 -5.38 -12.47
CA HIS A 17 -14.99 -4.68 -11.22
C HIS A 17 -13.76 -4.65 -10.28
N LEU A 18 -13.17 -5.84 -10.04
CA LEU A 18 -12.04 -5.98 -9.11
C LEU A 18 -10.77 -5.29 -9.61
N LYS A 19 -10.60 -5.12 -10.91
CA LYS A 19 -9.47 -4.41 -11.52
C LYS A 19 -9.51 -2.89 -11.31
N THR A 20 -10.69 -2.33 -11.05
CA THR A 20 -10.85 -0.89 -10.83
C THR A 20 -10.41 -0.48 -9.42
N THR A 21 -9.77 0.68 -9.33
CA THR A 21 -9.45 1.29 -8.03
C THR A 21 -10.71 1.85 -7.37
N ARG A 22 -10.71 1.91 -6.03
CA ARG A 22 -11.82 2.48 -5.23
C ARG A 22 -13.18 1.78 -5.41
N ASN A 23 -13.18 0.55 -5.89
CA ASN A 23 -14.39 -0.28 -5.87
C ASN A 23 -14.81 -0.62 -4.43
N GLY A 24 -16.08 -0.99 -4.25
CA GLY A 24 -16.63 -1.38 -2.93
C GLY A 24 -16.31 -2.82 -2.50
N ALA A 25 -15.54 -3.58 -3.27
CA ALA A 25 -15.28 -4.98 -2.98
C ALA A 25 -14.49 -5.18 -1.69
N SER A 26 -14.87 -6.19 -0.93
CA SER A 26 -14.20 -6.66 0.29
C SER A 26 -12.97 -7.51 -0.03
N PHE A 27 -12.08 -7.70 0.94
CA PHE A 27 -10.95 -8.63 0.80
C PHE A 27 -11.41 -10.05 0.45
N ASN A 28 -12.51 -10.52 1.03
CA ASN A 28 -13.02 -11.87 0.76
C ASN A 28 -13.49 -12.06 -0.69
N GLU A 29 -14.06 -11.04 -1.32
CA GLU A 29 -14.43 -11.09 -2.73
C GLU A 29 -13.20 -11.16 -3.63
N TYR A 30 -12.14 -10.37 -3.31
CA TYR A 30 -10.86 -10.46 -3.98
C TYR A 30 -10.23 -11.85 -3.82
N LYS A 31 -10.16 -12.34 -2.57
CA LYS A 31 -9.61 -13.67 -2.23
C LYS A 31 -10.30 -14.77 -3.01
N LYS A 32 -11.63 -14.83 -2.96
CA LYS A 32 -12.43 -15.83 -3.69
C LYS A 32 -12.15 -15.80 -5.19
N PHE A 33 -12.10 -14.61 -5.79
CA PHE A 33 -11.82 -14.50 -7.22
C PHE A 33 -10.42 -14.97 -7.57
N ILE A 34 -9.39 -14.56 -6.82
CA ILE A 34 -7.98 -14.93 -7.06
C ILE A 34 -7.79 -16.44 -6.92
N GLU A 35 -8.34 -17.06 -5.87
CA GLU A 35 -8.20 -18.49 -5.61
C GLU A 35 -8.85 -19.37 -6.68
N GLN A 36 -9.89 -18.88 -7.35
CA GLN A 36 -10.62 -19.60 -8.40
C GLN A 36 -10.14 -19.27 -9.82
N ASN A 37 -9.38 -18.18 -10.02
CA ASN A 37 -9.07 -17.64 -11.32
C ASN A 37 -7.63 -17.07 -11.38
N ASP A 38 -6.65 -17.79 -10.86
CA ASP A 38 -5.24 -17.36 -10.77
C ASP A 38 -4.59 -17.14 -12.14
N TYR A 39 -5.13 -17.77 -13.20
CA TYR A 39 -4.72 -17.63 -14.61
C TYR A 39 -5.27 -16.37 -15.31
N TYR A 40 -6.16 -15.62 -14.65
CA TYR A 40 -6.81 -14.45 -15.30
C TYR A 40 -5.81 -13.32 -15.63
N PRO A 41 -6.03 -12.59 -16.74
CA PRO A 41 -5.14 -11.50 -17.13
C PRO A 41 -5.00 -10.46 -16.01
N ARG A 42 -3.75 -9.98 -15.80
CA ARG A 42 -3.43 -8.98 -14.76
C ARG A 42 -3.82 -9.38 -13.32
N ILE A 43 -3.78 -10.67 -13.01
CA ILE A 43 -4.11 -11.17 -11.67
C ILE A 43 -3.25 -10.50 -10.58
N ASN A 44 -2.00 -10.17 -10.85
CA ASN A 44 -1.13 -9.45 -9.91
C ASN A 44 -1.66 -8.03 -9.61
N ARG A 45 -2.34 -7.37 -10.56
CA ARG A 45 -3.02 -6.09 -10.28
C ARG A 45 -4.17 -6.28 -9.30
N ILE A 46 -4.94 -7.33 -9.46
CA ILE A 46 -6.05 -7.68 -8.55
C ILE A 46 -5.50 -8.04 -7.16
N ARG A 47 -4.42 -8.84 -7.09
CA ARG A 47 -3.72 -9.15 -5.83
C ARG A 47 -3.24 -7.89 -5.11
N TYR A 48 -2.59 -6.98 -5.83
CA TYR A 48 -2.14 -5.69 -5.28
C TYR A 48 -3.30 -4.87 -4.69
N LEU A 49 -4.45 -4.82 -5.38
CA LEU A 49 -5.64 -4.12 -4.88
C LEU A 49 -6.29 -4.85 -3.69
N ALA A 50 -6.20 -6.19 -3.64
CA ALA A 50 -6.63 -6.97 -2.49
C ALA A 50 -5.85 -6.63 -1.22
N GLU A 51 -4.53 -6.38 -1.32
CA GLU A 51 -3.69 -5.98 -0.18
C GLU A 51 -4.21 -4.71 0.51
N GLU A 52 -4.80 -3.77 -0.25
CA GLU A 52 -5.40 -2.56 0.30
C GLU A 52 -6.65 -2.81 1.17
N LYS A 53 -7.30 -3.96 0.95
CA LYS A 53 -8.56 -4.34 1.63
C LYS A 53 -8.35 -5.20 2.87
N ILE A 54 -7.13 -5.62 3.16
CA ILE A 54 -6.79 -6.41 4.34
C ILE A 54 -6.80 -5.51 5.58
N TYR A 55 -7.63 -5.86 6.58
CA TYR A 55 -7.67 -5.21 7.88
C TYR A 55 -7.88 -6.26 8.98
N LEU A 56 -7.14 -6.17 10.08
CA LEU A 56 -7.25 -7.07 11.25
C LEU A 56 -8.66 -7.08 11.86
N ARG A 57 -9.38 -5.97 11.81
CA ARG A 57 -10.77 -5.91 12.30
C ARG A 57 -11.72 -6.86 11.58
N ASN A 58 -11.40 -7.25 10.33
CA ASN A 58 -12.25 -8.07 9.47
C ASN A 58 -11.64 -9.46 9.18
N ASN A 59 -10.37 -9.67 9.52
CA ASN A 59 -9.63 -10.89 9.19
C ASN A 59 -8.73 -11.26 10.36
N SER A 60 -8.71 -12.54 10.75
CA SER A 60 -7.80 -12.99 11.79
C SER A 60 -6.33 -12.91 11.34
N PRO A 61 -5.38 -12.68 12.26
CA PRO A 61 -3.94 -12.68 11.95
C PRO A 61 -3.51 -13.94 11.19
N THR A 62 -3.96 -15.11 11.62
CA THR A 62 -3.65 -16.39 10.96
C THR A 62 -4.15 -16.44 9.53
N SER A 63 -5.38 -15.95 9.26
CA SER A 63 -5.92 -15.90 7.89
C SER A 63 -5.11 -14.99 6.97
N ILE A 64 -4.61 -13.86 7.50
CA ILE A 64 -3.76 -12.92 6.74
C ILE A 64 -2.41 -13.57 6.45
N ILE A 65 -1.80 -14.23 7.42
CA ILE A 65 -0.49 -14.90 7.27
C ILE A 65 -0.62 -16.01 6.21
N ASN A 66 -1.58 -16.92 6.36
CA ASN A 66 -1.81 -18.02 5.39
C ASN A 66 -2.07 -17.49 3.97
N TRP A 67 -2.76 -16.36 3.85
CA TRP A 67 -2.93 -15.70 2.55
C TRP A 67 -1.58 -15.28 1.96
N PHE A 68 -0.74 -14.61 2.73
CA PHE A 68 0.56 -14.10 2.25
C PHE A 68 1.62 -15.20 2.10
N GLU A 69 1.48 -16.34 2.75
CA GLU A 69 2.29 -17.54 2.48
C GLU A 69 2.03 -18.10 1.09
N LYS A 70 0.74 -18.14 0.68
CA LYS A 70 0.35 -18.59 -0.66
C LYS A 70 0.60 -17.51 -1.73
N TYR A 71 0.33 -16.26 -1.40
CA TYR A 71 0.44 -15.11 -2.30
C TYR A 71 1.34 -14.03 -1.67
N PRO A 72 2.66 -14.10 -1.83
CA PRO A 72 3.59 -13.15 -1.22
C PRO A 72 3.22 -11.69 -1.52
N PRO A 73 3.47 -10.75 -0.57
CA PRO A 73 3.14 -9.33 -0.73
C PRO A 73 3.77 -8.74 -1.99
N LEU A 74 2.97 -8.07 -2.81
CA LEU A 74 3.42 -7.42 -4.06
C LEU A 74 3.92 -5.99 -3.81
N GLY A 75 3.42 -5.33 -2.77
CA GLY A 75 3.76 -3.95 -2.46
C GLY A 75 4.20 -3.73 -1.02
N GLY A 76 4.71 -2.52 -0.75
CA GLY A 76 5.07 -2.12 0.61
C GLY A 76 3.88 -2.18 1.57
N LEU A 77 2.66 -1.88 1.10
CA LEU A 77 1.47 -1.95 1.94
C LEU A 77 1.14 -3.39 2.35
N GLY A 78 1.25 -4.37 1.44
CA GLY A 78 1.08 -5.78 1.77
C GLY A 78 2.07 -6.26 2.84
N LYS A 79 3.34 -5.82 2.74
CA LYS A 79 4.35 -6.10 3.78
C LYS A 79 3.97 -5.51 5.14
N ILE A 80 3.44 -4.29 5.18
CA ILE A 80 2.95 -3.65 6.40
C ILE A 80 1.75 -4.41 6.99
N LYS A 81 0.82 -4.89 6.15
CA LYS A 81 -0.33 -5.70 6.58
C LYS A 81 0.09 -7.05 7.14
N LEU A 82 1.05 -7.71 6.50
CA LEU A 82 1.63 -8.97 7.01
C LEU A 82 2.38 -8.76 8.33
N ALA A 83 3.18 -7.68 8.43
CA ALA A 83 3.87 -7.31 9.66
C ALA A 83 2.88 -7.06 10.81
N GLU A 84 1.73 -6.44 10.51
CA GLU A 84 0.68 -6.22 11.48
C GLU A 84 0.11 -7.55 12.01
N ALA A 85 -0.12 -8.53 11.14
CA ALA A 85 -0.58 -9.85 11.53
C ALA A 85 0.47 -10.62 12.37
N TYR A 86 1.75 -10.55 12.01
CA TYR A 86 2.83 -11.16 12.82
C TYR A 86 3.00 -10.46 14.18
N LEU A 87 2.78 -9.15 14.26
CA LEU A 87 2.84 -8.43 15.54
C LEU A 87 1.79 -8.95 16.54
N GLU A 88 0.56 -9.23 16.06
CA GLU A 88 -0.48 -9.83 16.90
C GLU A 88 -0.13 -11.27 17.35
N GLN A 89 0.75 -11.97 16.63
CA GLN A 89 1.27 -13.28 17.01
C GLN A 89 2.58 -13.23 17.82
N GLY A 90 3.11 -12.04 18.10
CA GLY A 90 4.36 -11.86 18.84
C GLY A 90 5.63 -12.21 18.07
N LYS A 91 5.59 -12.40 16.74
CA LYS A 91 6.74 -12.74 15.90
C LYS A 91 7.55 -11.50 15.52
N LEU A 92 8.32 -10.97 16.47
CA LEU A 92 8.94 -9.64 16.40
C LEU A 92 10.06 -9.52 15.34
N ASP A 93 10.78 -10.60 15.05
CA ASP A 93 11.87 -10.58 14.05
C ASP A 93 11.31 -10.43 12.64
N GLU A 94 10.24 -11.14 12.31
CA GLU A 94 9.50 -11.02 11.05
C GLU A 94 8.90 -9.61 10.91
N VAL A 95 8.33 -9.08 11.99
CA VAL A 95 7.80 -7.71 12.02
C VAL A 95 8.89 -6.71 11.67
N LYS A 96 10.06 -6.79 12.32
CA LYS A 96 11.17 -5.84 12.10
C LYS A 96 11.61 -5.83 10.65
N LYS A 97 11.77 -7.00 10.04
CA LYS A 97 12.18 -7.13 8.62
C LYS A 97 11.14 -6.54 7.69
N LEU A 98 9.88 -6.94 7.83
CA LEU A 98 8.78 -6.53 6.95
C LEU A 98 8.44 -5.05 7.07
N VAL A 99 8.49 -4.49 8.29
CA VAL A 99 8.22 -3.07 8.53
C VAL A 99 9.28 -2.21 7.85
N LYS A 100 10.57 -2.50 8.01
CA LYS A 100 11.64 -1.73 7.39
C LYS A 100 11.56 -1.75 5.86
N ASP A 101 11.35 -2.94 5.31
CA ASP A 101 11.25 -3.12 3.85
C ASP A 101 9.95 -2.51 3.29
N GLY A 102 8.83 -2.69 3.98
CA GLY A 102 7.53 -2.18 3.55
C GLY A 102 7.35 -0.68 3.75
N TRP A 103 7.84 -0.11 4.86
CA TRP A 103 7.60 1.29 5.23
C TRP A 103 8.01 2.27 4.14
N ARG A 104 9.16 2.04 3.53
CA ARG A 104 9.71 2.89 2.48
C ARG A 104 8.72 3.12 1.35
N THR A 105 8.11 2.05 0.83
CA THR A 105 7.33 2.07 -0.42
C THR A 105 5.81 1.95 -0.23
N ALA A 106 5.35 1.71 1.02
CA ALA A 106 3.93 1.47 1.29
C ALA A 106 3.05 2.65 0.88
N GLU A 107 2.04 2.39 0.07
CA GLU A 107 0.98 3.35 -0.27
C GLU A 107 -0.06 3.40 0.85
N ILE A 108 0.23 4.16 1.90
CA ILE A 108 -0.61 4.26 3.09
C ILE A 108 -1.57 5.43 2.94
N ARG A 109 -2.87 5.18 3.12
CA ARG A 109 -3.89 6.23 3.09
C ARG A 109 -3.66 7.26 4.20
N LYS A 110 -4.10 8.50 3.94
CA LYS A 110 -3.96 9.63 4.89
C LYS A 110 -4.40 9.26 6.32
N ASN A 111 -5.52 8.60 6.46
CA ASN A 111 -6.10 8.27 7.76
C ASN A 111 -5.36 7.11 8.48
N ASP A 112 -4.69 6.24 7.73
CA ASP A 112 -4.01 5.05 8.27
C ASP A 112 -2.53 5.32 8.63
N LEU A 113 -1.94 6.41 8.12
CA LEU A 113 -0.52 6.73 8.32
C LEU A 113 -0.16 6.88 9.80
N GLY A 114 -0.99 7.61 10.55
CA GLY A 114 -0.78 7.81 11.99
C GLY A 114 -0.85 6.50 12.77
N TYR A 115 -1.82 5.67 12.43
CA TYR A 115 -2.03 4.36 13.04
C TYR A 115 -0.81 3.44 12.84
N TYR A 116 -0.37 3.22 11.59
CA TYR A 116 0.78 2.34 11.33
C TYR A 116 2.08 2.87 11.92
N ARG A 117 2.30 4.19 11.85
CA ARG A 117 3.46 4.80 12.49
C ARG A 117 3.48 4.57 14.00
N ALA A 118 2.36 4.72 14.68
CA ALA A 118 2.26 4.49 16.13
C ALA A 118 2.47 3.01 16.46
N LYS A 119 1.81 2.13 15.72
CA LYS A 119 1.87 0.68 15.92
C LYS A 119 3.30 0.14 15.73
N PHE A 120 4.03 0.63 14.74
CA PHE A 120 5.38 0.19 14.42
C PHE A 120 6.50 1.10 14.97
N LYS A 121 6.19 2.02 15.89
CA LYS A 121 7.15 2.97 16.45
C LYS A 121 8.45 2.32 16.96
N LYS A 122 8.36 1.14 17.58
CA LYS A 122 9.51 0.41 18.12
C LYS A 122 10.45 -0.15 17.05
N PHE A 123 9.99 -0.29 15.81
CA PHE A 123 10.73 -0.89 14.70
C PHE A 123 11.23 0.15 13.69
N LEU A 124 10.73 1.40 13.77
CA LEU A 124 11.05 2.50 12.87
C LEU A 124 11.91 3.55 13.58
N ASN A 125 12.96 3.98 12.91
CA ASN A 125 13.81 5.08 13.35
C ASN A 125 13.73 6.29 12.39
N SER A 126 14.48 7.36 12.66
CA SER A 126 14.51 8.57 11.82
C SER A 126 14.98 8.28 10.40
N ASP A 127 15.95 7.40 10.21
CA ASP A 127 16.47 7.02 8.90
C ASP A 127 15.39 6.33 8.04
N ASP A 128 14.57 5.47 8.65
CA ASP A 128 13.44 4.84 7.94
C ASP A 128 12.41 5.88 7.46
N HIS A 129 12.20 6.96 8.22
CA HIS A 129 11.32 8.06 7.82
C HIS A 129 11.95 8.90 6.70
N ILE A 130 13.25 9.15 6.73
CA ILE A 130 13.99 9.84 5.68
C ILE A 130 13.92 9.04 4.37
N LYS A 131 14.24 7.73 4.41
CA LYS A 131 14.16 6.85 3.23
C LYS A 131 12.75 6.82 2.61
N ARG A 132 11.71 6.87 3.45
CA ARG A 132 10.34 6.99 2.96
C ARG A 132 10.09 8.34 2.29
N ALA A 133 10.57 9.44 2.88
CA ALA A 133 10.41 10.78 2.32
C ALA A 133 11.14 10.89 0.96
N ASP A 134 12.35 10.34 0.85
CA ASP A 134 13.10 10.26 -0.41
C ASP A 134 12.31 9.52 -1.49
N TYR A 135 11.79 8.33 -1.17
CA TYR A 135 10.95 7.56 -2.09
C TYR A 135 9.73 8.37 -2.55
N LEU A 136 9.01 9.01 -1.63
CA LEU A 136 7.82 9.79 -1.96
C LEU A 136 8.15 11.03 -2.82
N ALA A 137 9.30 11.66 -2.57
CA ALA A 137 9.80 12.77 -3.38
C ALA A 137 10.15 12.29 -4.80
N TRP A 138 10.87 11.18 -4.93
CA TRP A 138 11.23 10.59 -6.22
C TRP A 138 10.02 10.20 -7.05
N GLU A 139 9.03 9.55 -6.41
CA GLU A 139 7.76 9.14 -7.03
C GLU A 139 6.78 10.30 -7.25
N LYS A 140 7.19 11.54 -6.97
CA LYS A 140 6.35 12.75 -7.12
C LYS A 140 5.03 12.68 -6.32
N LYS A 141 5.03 11.95 -5.21
CA LYS A 141 3.86 11.80 -4.31
C LYS A 141 3.79 12.95 -3.31
N TYR A 142 3.58 14.16 -3.83
CA TYR A 142 3.64 15.43 -3.08
C TYR A 142 2.85 15.42 -1.77
N TRP A 143 1.57 15.03 -1.82
CA TRP A 143 0.72 15.05 -0.63
C TRP A 143 1.11 14.04 0.43
N ASP A 144 1.64 12.88 0.03
CA ASP A 144 2.16 11.87 0.94
C ASP A 144 3.47 12.34 1.57
N LEU A 145 4.36 12.95 0.79
CA LEU A 145 5.58 13.58 1.27
C LEU A 145 5.26 14.68 2.30
N LYS A 146 4.35 15.60 1.98
CA LYS A 146 3.94 16.68 2.89
C LYS A 146 3.44 16.13 4.25
N ARG A 147 2.73 15.01 4.23
CA ARG A 147 2.31 14.34 5.48
C ARG A 147 3.46 13.72 6.27
N MET A 148 4.55 13.34 5.59
CA MET A 148 5.73 12.78 6.24
C MET A 148 6.61 13.81 6.90
N LEU A 149 6.60 15.07 6.46
CA LEU A 149 7.53 16.13 6.94
C LEU A 149 7.54 16.28 8.46
N LYS A 150 6.38 16.17 9.11
CA LYS A 150 6.28 16.31 10.58
C LYS A 150 7.00 15.19 11.36
N TYR A 151 7.39 14.11 10.69
CA TYR A 151 8.10 12.98 11.29
C TYR A 151 9.60 12.98 11.00
N LEU A 152 10.07 13.93 10.20
CA LEU A 152 11.47 14.10 9.86
C LEU A 152 12.21 15.00 10.87
N PRO A 153 13.53 14.83 11.05
CA PRO A 153 14.40 15.79 11.71
C PRO A 153 14.29 17.19 11.08
N THR A 154 14.57 18.23 11.85
CA THR A 154 14.35 19.63 11.43
C THR A 154 15.16 20.01 10.19
N ASP A 155 16.42 19.59 10.13
CA ASP A 155 17.32 19.80 8.99
C ASP A 155 16.80 19.16 7.71
N GLN A 156 16.33 17.92 7.80
CA GLN A 156 15.75 17.17 6.69
C GLN A 156 14.41 17.75 6.24
N ARG A 157 13.62 18.26 7.19
CA ARG A 157 12.31 18.87 6.89
C ARG A 157 12.47 20.08 5.96
N ALA A 158 13.47 20.93 6.19
CA ALA A 158 13.75 22.09 5.34
C ALA A 158 14.08 21.65 3.89
N LEU A 159 14.94 20.63 3.74
CA LEU A 159 15.30 20.07 2.43
C LEU A 159 14.10 19.58 1.64
N TYR A 160 13.23 18.78 2.26
CA TYR A 160 12.05 18.20 1.58
C TYR A 160 10.93 19.22 1.36
N ASN A 161 10.85 20.32 2.12
CA ASN A 161 9.95 21.42 1.82
C ASN A 161 10.37 22.18 0.56
N ALA A 162 11.67 22.33 0.30
CA ALA A 162 12.18 23.03 -0.88
C ALA A 162 12.01 22.21 -2.19
N ARG A 163 12.11 20.89 -2.12
CA ARG A 163 12.02 19.98 -3.29
C ARG A 163 10.74 20.10 -4.12
N PRO A 164 9.52 20.19 -3.55
CA PRO A 164 8.29 20.32 -4.34
C PRO A 164 8.19 21.63 -5.13
N VAL A 165 8.81 22.70 -4.65
CA VAL A 165 8.81 24.02 -5.31
C VAL A 165 9.57 23.95 -6.64
N SER A 166 10.68 23.20 -6.73
CA SER A 166 11.45 23.06 -7.96
C SER A 166 10.67 22.33 -9.08
N TYR A 167 9.82 21.34 -8.73
CA TYR A 167 9.01 20.63 -9.72
C TYR A 167 7.85 21.43 -10.28
N THR A 168 7.25 22.34 -9.51
CA THR A 168 6.17 23.20 -9.96
C THR A 168 6.69 24.33 -10.85
N HIS A 169 7.86 24.88 -10.56
CA HIS A 169 8.49 25.94 -11.38
C HIS A 169 9.00 25.44 -12.73
N LEU A 170 9.57 24.22 -12.81
CA LEU A 170 10.02 23.65 -14.07
C LEU A 170 8.84 23.42 -15.05
N ARG A 171 7.67 23.01 -14.55
CA ARG A 171 6.48 22.85 -15.40
C ARG A 171 5.90 24.16 -15.91
N ALA A 172 6.03 25.27 -15.17
CA ALA A 172 5.58 26.57 -15.61
C ALA A 172 6.44 27.16 -16.77
N HIS A 173 7.71 26.75 -16.86
CA HIS A 173 8.60 27.17 -17.95
C HIS A 173 8.44 26.34 -19.24
N GLU A 174 7.98 25.07 -19.14
CA GLU A 174 7.74 24.24 -20.32
C GLU A 174 6.47 24.60 -21.10
N THR A 175 5.52 25.33 -20.50
CA THR A 175 4.26 25.74 -21.15
C THR A 175 4.33 27.10 -21.84
N THR A 176 5.47 27.80 -21.83
CA THR A 176 5.60 29.15 -22.41
C THR A 176 6.39 29.19 -23.72
N CYS A 177 6.72 28.04 -24.31
CA CYS A 177 7.36 27.94 -25.62
C CYS A 177 6.38 27.33 -26.66
N HIS A 178 5.36 28.12 -27.05
CA HIS A 178 4.64 27.98 -28.33
C HIS A 178 4.21 29.33 -28.81
#